data_3f160a425a832ac4bc2dce08d48fd5bf
#
_entry.id   3f160a425a832ac4bc2dce08d48fd5bf
#
_cell.length_a   1.000
_cell.length_b   1.000
_cell.length_c   1.000
_cell.angle_alpha   90.00
_cell.angle_beta   90.00
_cell.angle_gamma   90.00
#
_symmetry.space_group_name_H-M   'P 1'
#
loop_
_entity.id
_entity.type
_entity.pdbx_description
1 polymer ?
#
loop_
_entity_poly.entity_id
_entity_poly.type
_entity_poly.pdbx_seq_one_letter_code
_entity_poly.pdbx_strand_id
1 'polypeptide(L)'
;MTHSPDLPAGTVAMLAAEHLDAALMRSLTNEFDRRGAVHSVELREVALRETDGAHGTVQAVRWSVTLDDADDSFGSQLIEALFEDAVGILAETNGGPEHVTSTVLPVQHRPAAGSGAALLMDVDSTLIDQEVIELLARHADREVEVAEVTERAMRGELDFTQSLHARVATLEGLPSSVIDAAVDAVTPTQGAQALIGAFAAQAWPAYAVSGGFLQVLEPLAGRLGLAGFHANDLTIAEGALAGTVEGAVVDRAAKKDYLLARCAEHGLQPQQVVAIGDGANDLDMVTAAGVGVAFCAKPALTEQADLVIRHRSLELVALALGL
;
A
#
# COMPACT_ATOMS: atom_id res chain seq x y z
N MET A 1 0.53 -13.22 31.97
CA MET A 1 -0.13 -11.92 31.74
C MET A 1 0.96 -10.86 31.94
N THR A 2 1.68 -10.56 30.89
CA THR A 2 2.64 -9.44 30.89
C THR A 2 1.88 -8.26 30.29
N HIS A 3 1.55 -7.27 31.12
CA HIS A 3 1.11 -5.97 30.65
C HIS A 3 2.17 -5.43 29.69
N SER A 4 1.82 -5.30 28.40
CA SER A 4 2.54 -4.35 27.56
C SER A 4 2.26 -2.97 28.16
N PRO A 5 3.29 -2.17 28.45
CA PRO A 5 3.06 -0.82 28.89
C PRO A 5 2.24 -0.09 27.82
N ASP A 6 1.13 0.54 28.23
CA ASP A 6 0.40 1.47 27.37
C ASP A 6 1.44 2.43 26.78
N LEU A 7 1.59 2.41 25.45
CA LEU A 7 2.44 3.40 24.78
C LEU A 7 1.83 4.77 25.08
N PRO A 8 2.60 5.72 25.61
CA PRO A 8 2.08 7.05 25.89
C PRO A 8 1.51 7.66 24.61
N ALA A 9 0.50 8.50 24.75
CA ALA A 9 0.02 9.34 23.66
C ALA A 9 1.23 10.00 22.98
N GLY A 10 1.28 9.98 21.65
CA GLY A 10 2.44 10.49 20.93
C GLY A 10 2.29 10.36 19.43
N THR A 11 3.38 10.62 18.73
CA THR A 11 3.45 10.61 17.28
C THR A 11 4.57 9.69 16.82
N VAL A 12 4.33 8.92 15.77
CA VAL A 12 5.38 8.23 15.02
C VAL A 12 5.71 9.07 13.80
N ALA A 13 6.98 9.40 13.65
CA ALA A 13 7.50 10.14 12.51
C ALA A 13 8.56 9.30 11.81
N MET A 14 8.59 9.31 10.48
CA MET A 14 9.57 8.56 9.69
C MET A 14 10.01 9.36 8.48
N LEU A 15 11.34 9.34 8.24
CA LEU A 15 11.95 9.76 6.99
C LEU A 15 12.67 8.57 6.36
N ALA A 16 12.53 8.41 5.04
CA ALA A 16 13.31 7.45 4.29
C ALA A 16 13.76 8.04 2.95
N ALA A 17 15.03 7.81 2.60
CA ALA A 17 15.64 8.23 1.35
C ALA A 17 16.85 7.33 1.04
N GLU A 18 17.34 7.35 -0.18
CA GLU A 18 18.57 6.63 -0.56
C GLU A 18 19.75 7.10 0.29
N HIS A 19 19.84 8.41 0.51
CA HIS A 19 20.87 9.01 1.35
C HIS A 19 20.25 9.90 2.43
N LEU A 20 20.38 9.49 3.69
CA LEU A 20 20.02 10.30 4.86
C LEU A 20 21.24 11.02 5.43
N ASP A 21 21.16 12.34 5.59
CA ASP A 21 22.21 13.12 6.25
C ASP A 21 22.20 12.87 7.77
N ALA A 22 23.27 12.30 8.29
CA ALA A 22 23.37 11.96 9.70
C ALA A 22 23.39 13.21 10.64
N ALA A 23 23.83 14.38 10.16
CA ALA A 23 23.78 15.59 10.95
C ALA A 23 22.36 16.16 11.02
N LEU A 24 21.63 16.09 9.90
CA LEU A 24 20.21 16.44 9.86
C LEU A 24 19.39 15.53 10.78
N MET A 25 19.60 14.20 10.74
CA MET A 25 18.89 13.27 11.62
C MET A 25 19.16 13.53 13.10
N ARG A 26 20.42 13.84 13.47
CA ARG A 26 20.75 14.26 14.85
C ARG A 26 20.10 15.59 15.22
N SER A 27 20.04 16.53 14.30
CA SER A 27 19.40 17.85 14.52
C SER A 27 17.90 17.67 14.81
N LEU A 28 17.19 16.86 14.01
CA LEU A 28 15.79 16.55 14.22
C LEU A 28 15.56 15.85 15.57
N THR A 29 16.37 14.83 15.89
CA THR A 29 16.29 14.14 17.17
C THR A 29 16.45 15.09 18.36
N ASN A 30 17.44 15.97 18.31
CA ASN A 30 17.68 16.98 19.34
C ASN A 30 16.52 18.00 19.43
N GLU A 31 15.89 18.33 18.28
CA GLU A 31 14.73 19.23 18.28
C GLU A 31 13.52 18.58 18.93
N PHE A 32 13.25 17.30 18.63
CA PHE A 32 12.19 16.54 19.27
C PHE A 32 12.44 16.42 20.80
N ASP A 33 13.67 16.10 21.22
CA ASP A 33 14.03 15.94 22.62
C ASP A 33 13.96 17.27 23.40
N ARG A 34 14.15 18.40 22.75
CA ARG A 34 13.95 19.73 23.36
C ARG A 34 12.48 20.12 23.54
N ARG A 35 11.58 19.53 22.75
CA ARG A 35 10.14 19.87 22.75
C ARG A 35 9.28 18.82 23.42
N GLY A 36 9.87 17.73 23.89
CA GLY A 36 9.17 16.65 24.56
C GLY A 36 10.08 15.47 24.83
N ALA A 37 9.57 14.26 24.73
CA ALA A 37 10.32 13.04 24.96
C ALA A 37 10.45 12.20 23.68
N VAL A 38 11.68 11.87 23.29
CA VAL A 38 11.97 10.85 22.28
C VAL A 38 12.04 9.49 22.96
N HIS A 39 11.05 8.63 22.71
CA HIS A 39 10.97 7.30 23.33
C HIS A 39 11.86 6.28 22.60
N SER A 40 11.94 6.39 21.27
CA SER A 40 12.80 5.54 20.46
C SER A 40 13.22 6.22 19.17
N VAL A 41 14.42 5.88 18.73
CA VAL A 41 14.91 6.19 17.39
C VAL A 41 15.37 4.89 16.77
N GLU A 42 14.83 4.54 15.63
CA GLU A 42 15.17 3.32 14.91
C GLU A 42 15.72 3.68 13.52
N LEU A 43 16.91 3.22 13.22
CA LEU A 43 17.53 3.33 11.90
C LEU A 43 17.51 1.96 11.24
N ARG A 44 16.98 1.89 10.04
CA ARG A 44 16.96 0.68 9.19
C ARG A 44 17.50 0.96 7.81
N GLU A 45 18.12 -0.03 7.23
CA GLU A 45 18.35 -0.12 5.79
C GLU A 45 17.28 -1.04 5.20
N VAL A 46 16.49 -0.52 4.28
CA VAL A 46 15.34 -1.21 3.71
C VAL A 46 15.65 -1.53 2.25
N ALA A 47 15.54 -2.80 1.90
CA ALA A 47 15.75 -3.24 0.52
C ALA A 47 14.63 -2.75 -0.40
N LEU A 48 15.01 -2.35 -1.60
CA LEU A 48 14.12 -2.01 -2.70
C LEU A 48 14.29 -3.00 -3.85
N ARG A 49 13.21 -3.23 -4.58
CA ARG A 49 13.25 -3.82 -5.91
C ARG A 49 12.64 -2.81 -6.87
N GLU A 50 13.42 -2.35 -7.82
CA GLU A 50 12.95 -1.48 -8.88
C GLU A 50 12.11 -2.27 -9.90
N THR A 51 11.27 -1.58 -10.65
CA THR A 51 10.38 -2.19 -11.63
C THR A 51 11.13 -2.85 -12.80
N ASP A 52 12.37 -2.44 -13.05
CA ASP A 52 13.29 -3.04 -14.03
C ASP A 52 14.08 -4.25 -13.48
N GLY A 53 13.81 -4.64 -12.21
CA GLY A 53 14.49 -5.72 -11.51
C GLY A 53 15.81 -5.32 -10.85
N ALA A 54 16.23 -4.07 -10.91
CA ALA A 54 17.38 -3.58 -10.16
C ALA A 54 17.11 -3.67 -8.65
N HIS A 55 18.17 -3.84 -7.88
CA HIS A 55 18.11 -3.86 -6.42
C HIS A 55 18.77 -2.62 -5.87
N GLY A 56 18.08 -1.91 -5.01
CA GLY A 56 18.56 -0.76 -4.28
C GLY A 56 18.28 -0.88 -2.78
N THR A 57 18.68 0.12 -2.03
CA THR A 57 18.34 0.25 -0.62
C THR A 57 18.01 1.70 -0.31
N VAL A 58 17.14 1.91 0.67
CA VAL A 58 16.93 3.20 1.30
C VAL A 58 17.25 3.10 2.78
N GLN A 59 17.75 4.19 3.32
CA GLN A 59 17.88 4.37 4.76
C GLN A 59 16.56 4.93 5.29
N ALA A 60 16.05 4.38 6.37
CA ALA A 60 14.85 4.87 7.04
C ALA A 60 15.15 5.15 8.51
N VAL A 61 14.75 6.31 8.99
CA VAL A 61 14.80 6.65 10.41
C VAL A 61 13.38 6.89 10.89
N ARG A 62 13.01 6.19 11.96
CA ARG A 62 11.74 6.33 12.65
C ARG A 62 11.95 6.84 14.05
N TRP A 63 11.14 7.83 14.44
CA TRP A 63 11.06 8.34 15.81
C TRP A 63 9.70 8.01 16.41
N SER A 64 9.68 7.67 17.70
CA SER A 64 8.49 7.66 18.52
C SER A 64 8.63 8.79 19.55
N VAL A 65 7.76 9.78 19.48
CA VAL A 65 7.90 11.07 20.17
C VAL A 65 6.60 11.41 20.89
N THR A 66 6.70 11.92 22.13
CA THR A 66 5.62 12.65 22.78
C THR A 66 6.09 14.09 23.00
N LEU A 67 5.35 15.07 22.49
CA LEU A 67 5.67 16.49 22.67
C LEU A 67 4.97 17.05 23.92
N ASP A 68 5.70 17.88 24.68
CA ASP A 68 5.16 18.57 25.84
C ASP A 68 4.16 19.64 25.36
N ASP A 69 3.11 19.87 26.13
CA ASP A 69 2.10 20.94 25.93
C ASP A 69 1.26 20.84 24.62
N ALA A 70 1.32 19.74 23.89
CA ALA A 70 0.56 19.58 22.66
C ALA A 70 -0.59 18.57 22.86
N ASP A 71 -1.79 18.94 22.41
CA ASP A 71 -2.69 17.90 21.99
C ASP A 71 -2.06 17.16 20.76
N ASP A 72 -2.45 15.93 20.53
CA ASP A 72 -1.82 15.09 19.51
C ASP A 72 -1.85 15.72 18.10
N SER A 73 -2.80 16.62 17.84
CA SER A 73 -2.94 17.30 16.54
C SER A 73 -1.88 18.39 16.36
N PHE A 74 -1.60 19.17 17.39
CA PHE A 74 -0.57 20.22 17.35
C PHE A 74 0.84 19.61 17.27
N GLY A 75 1.08 18.53 18.01
CA GLY A 75 2.34 17.79 17.97
C GLY A 75 2.65 17.26 16.58
N SER A 76 1.66 16.67 15.91
CA SER A 76 1.81 16.17 14.55
C SER A 76 2.11 17.30 13.54
N GLN A 77 1.38 18.42 13.59
CA GLN A 77 1.61 19.59 12.73
C GLN A 77 3.01 20.18 12.90
N LEU A 78 3.51 20.21 14.12
CA LEU A 78 4.87 20.70 14.38
C LEU A 78 5.93 19.78 13.78
N ILE A 79 5.76 18.46 13.87
CA ILE A 79 6.67 17.48 13.28
C ILE A 79 6.58 17.57 11.75
N GLU A 80 5.38 17.72 11.19
CA GLU A 80 5.18 17.93 9.76
C GLU A 80 5.97 19.15 9.24
N ALA A 81 5.87 20.29 9.94
CA ALA A 81 6.62 21.50 9.57
C ALA A 81 8.14 21.29 9.62
N LEU A 82 8.65 20.57 10.63
CA LEU A 82 10.07 20.24 10.71
C LEU A 82 10.49 19.27 9.60
N PHE A 83 9.58 18.39 9.18
CA PHE A 83 9.84 17.46 8.09
C PHE A 83 9.78 18.12 6.72
N GLU A 84 8.98 19.15 6.50
CA GLU A 84 8.98 19.92 5.25
C GLU A 84 10.38 20.51 4.97
N ASP A 85 11.01 21.13 5.99
CA ASP A 85 12.37 21.63 5.87
C ASP A 85 13.38 20.49 5.61
N ALA A 86 13.25 19.37 6.34
CA ALA A 86 14.12 18.22 6.19
C ALA A 86 13.99 17.58 4.80
N VAL A 87 12.77 17.44 4.29
CA VAL A 87 12.51 16.93 2.92
C VAL A 87 13.15 17.83 1.88
N GLY A 88 13.07 19.17 2.05
CA GLY A 88 13.74 20.12 1.16
C GLY A 88 15.27 19.90 1.09
N ILE A 89 15.91 19.71 2.25
CA ILE A 89 17.35 19.43 2.32
C ILE A 89 17.70 18.07 1.69
N LEU A 90 16.93 17.02 2.01
CA LEU A 90 17.17 15.67 1.48
C LEU A 90 16.90 15.59 -0.04
N ALA A 91 15.96 16.36 -0.55
CA ALA A 91 15.65 16.41 -1.97
C ALA A 91 16.84 16.85 -2.83
N GLU A 92 17.69 17.75 -2.32
CA GLU A 92 18.89 18.22 -3.04
C GLU A 92 19.89 17.09 -3.33
N THR A 93 19.99 16.12 -2.41
CA THR A 93 20.94 14.99 -2.52
C THR A 93 20.31 13.72 -3.11
N ASN A 94 18.99 13.61 -3.09
CA ASN A 94 18.26 12.42 -3.54
C ASN A 94 17.54 12.63 -4.89
N GLY A 95 17.74 13.74 -5.57
CA GLY A 95 17.21 13.97 -6.92
C GLY A 95 15.80 14.54 -6.98
N GLY A 96 15.19 14.86 -5.83
CA GLY A 96 13.88 15.50 -5.74
C GLY A 96 13.07 15.06 -4.52
N PRO A 97 12.04 15.81 -4.14
CA PRO A 97 11.18 15.47 -3.00
C PRO A 97 10.37 14.17 -3.22
N GLU A 98 10.16 13.76 -4.46
CA GLU A 98 9.53 12.49 -4.83
C GLU A 98 10.38 11.28 -4.44
N HIS A 99 11.67 11.44 -4.19
CA HIS A 99 12.62 10.44 -3.72
C HIS A 99 12.83 10.49 -2.20
N VAL A 100 11.96 11.17 -1.47
CA VAL A 100 11.97 11.20 0.00
C VAL A 100 10.60 10.79 0.52
N THR A 101 10.55 9.68 1.27
CA THR A 101 9.37 9.30 2.04
C THR A 101 9.38 10.07 3.36
N SER A 102 8.30 10.77 3.65
CA SER A 102 8.07 11.49 4.90
C SER A 102 6.69 11.14 5.42
N THR A 103 6.61 10.64 6.65
CA THR A 103 5.34 10.26 7.28
C THR A 103 5.29 10.74 8.72
N VAL A 104 4.11 11.23 9.12
CA VAL A 104 3.80 11.61 10.50
C VAL A 104 2.46 10.97 10.84
N LEU A 105 2.43 10.13 11.87
CA LEU A 105 1.23 9.41 12.27
C LEU A 105 1.02 9.50 13.78
N PRO A 106 -0.05 10.16 14.25
CA PRO A 106 -0.43 10.13 15.65
C PRO A 106 -0.66 8.69 16.13
N VAL A 107 -0.11 8.36 17.30
CA VAL A 107 -0.17 6.97 17.84
C VAL A 107 -1.61 6.48 17.98
N GLN A 108 -2.55 7.35 18.27
CA GLN A 108 -3.98 7.03 18.40
C GLN A 108 -4.62 6.56 17.08
N HIS A 109 -4.04 6.90 15.92
CA HIS A 109 -4.52 6.43 14.61
C HIS A 109 -3.94 5.07 14.24
N ARG A 110 -2.90 4.61 14.94
CA ARG A 110 -2.33 3.29 14.67
C ARG A 110 -3.16 2.20 15.31
N PRO A 111 -3.22 1.01 14.69
CA PRO A 111 -3.74 -0.17 15.37
C PRO A 111 -2.96 -0.43 16.67
N ALA A 112 -3.65 -0.45 17.79
CA ALA A 112 -3.02 -0.72 19.09
C ALA A 112 -2.93 -2.24 19.33
N ALA A 113 -1.83 -2.71 19.90
CA ALA A 113 -1.68 -4.12 20.27
C ALA A 113 -2.84 -4.56 21.16
N GLY A 114 -3.50 -5.67 20.79
CA GLY A 114 -4.65 -6.21 21.55
C GLY A 114 -6.00 -5.56 21.28
N SER A 115 -6.08 -4.49 20.46
CA SER A 115 -7.37 -3.85 20.13
C SER A 115 -8.13 -4.53 19.00
N GLY A 116 -7.49 -5.44 18.27
CA GLY A 116 -7.96 -5.95 16.99
C GLY A 116 -7.72 -4.95 15.87
N ALA A 117 -7.25 -5.44 14.73
CA ALA A 117 -7.10 -4.65 13.52
C ALA A 117 -7.12 -5.56 12.29
N ALA A 118 -7.13 -4.97 11.09
CA ALA A 118 -6.98 -5.69 9.84
C ALA A 118 -6.15 -4.89 8.84
N LEU A 119 -5.49 -5.62 7.92
CA LEU A 119 -4.84 -5.07 6.74
C LEU A 119 -5.69 -5.36 5.52
N LEU A 120 -5.91 -4.35 4.67
CA LEU A 120 -6.53 -4.52 3.37
C LEU A 120 -5.65 -3.85 2.31
N MET A 121 -5.28 -4.60 1.28
CA MET A 121 -4.39 -4.14 0.22
C MET A 121 -5.04 -4.26 -1.15
N ASP A 122 -4.81 -3.26 -2.01
CA ASP A 122 -4.89 -3.47 -3.44
C ASP A 122 -3.84 -4.47 -3.89
N VAL A 123 -3.98 -4.99 -5.10
CA VAL A 123 -3.09 -6.05 -5.62
C VAL A 123 -2.13 -5.51 -6.68
N ASP A 124 -2.67 -5.07 -7.80
CA ASP A 124 -1.87 -4.61 -8.93
C ASP A 124 -1.08 -3.37 -8.53
N SER A 125 0.22 -3.35 -8.84
CA SER A 125 1.13 -2.25 -8.46
C SER A 125 1.21 -1.93 -6.95
N THR A 126 0.57 -2.71 -6.08
CA THR A 126 0.59 -2.58 -4.61
C THR A 126 1.11 -3.85 -3.94
N LEU A 127 0.35 -4.93 -3.87
CA LEU A 127 0.77 -6.22 -3.29
C LEU A 127 1.74 -6.96 -4.20
N ILE A 128 1.64 -6.74 -5.51
CA ILE A 128 2.54 -7.25 -6.55
C ILE A 128 3.14 -6.10 -7.37
N ASP A 129 4.27 -6.39 -8.03
CA ASP A 129 4.97 -5.40 -8.83
C ASP A 129 4.29 -5.09 -10.17
N GLN A 130 3.44 -5.99 -10.66
CA GLN A 130 2.87 -5.96 -12.00
C GLN A 130 1.39 -5.54 -12.01
N GLU A 131 0.92 -5.23 -13.22
CA GLU A 131 -0.50 -5.18 -13.60
C GLU A 131 -0.88 -6.54 -14.21
N VAL A 132 -1.83 -7.26 -13.60
CA VAL A 132 -2.19 -8.62 -14.05
C VAL A 132 -2.71 -8.65 -15.48
N ILE A 133 -3.51 -7.65 -15.89
CA ILE A 133 -4.02 -7.57 -17.26
C ILE A 133 -2.91 -7.42 -18.30
N GLU A 134 -1.82 -6.72 -17.96
CA GLU A 134 -0.65 -6.57 -18.84
C GLU A 134 0.15 -7.87 -18.92
N LEU A 135 0.27 -8.63 -17.80
CA LEU A 135 0.89 -9.94 -17.82
C LEU A 135 0.14 -10.90 -18.75
N LEU A 136 -1.19 -10.95 -18.63
CA LEU A 136 -2.02 -11.78 -19.51
C LEU A 136 -1.86 -11.36 -20.98
N ALA A 137 -1.87 -10.06 -21.26
CA ALA A 137 -1.68 -9.53 -22.62
C ALA A 137 -0.32 -9.91 -23.21
N ARG A 138 0.75 -9.79 -22.41
CA ARG A 138 2.12 -10.14 -22.81
C ARG A 138 2.27 -11.61 -23.17
N HIS A 139 1.73 -12.51 -22.35
CA HIS A 139 1.77 -13.94 -22.63
C HIS A 139 0.91 -14.36 -23.83
N ALA A 140 0.10 -13.44 -24.33
CA ALA A 140 -0.84 -13.65 -25.42
C ALA A 140 -0.55 -12.84 -26.70
N ASP A 141 0.55 -12.07 -26.71
CA ASP A 141 0.89 -11.13 -27.79
C ASP A 141 -0.24 -10.10 -28.07
N ARG A 142 -0.92 -9.63 -27.01
CA ARG A 142 -2.04 -8.66 -27.03
C ARG A 142 -1.71 -7.34 -26.34
N GLU A 143 -0.45 -7.04 -26.11
CA GLU A 143 -0.01 -5.84 -25.37
C GLU A 143 -0.46 -4.55 -26.07
N VAL A 144 -0.42 -4.52 -27.41
CA VAL A 144 -0.81 -3.33 -28.19
C VAL A 144 -2.30 -3.03 -28.00
N GLU A 145 -3.15 -4.04 -28.12
CA GLU A 145 -4.61 -3.89 -27.99
C GLU A 145 -5.00 -3.43 -26.57
N VAL A 146 -4.36 -4.01 -25.54
CA VAL A 146 -4.61 -3.60 -24.14
C VAL A 146 -4.11 -2.18 -23.89
N ALA A 147 -2.93 -1.81 -24.42
CA ALA A 147 -2.38 -0.46 -24.28
C ALA A 147 -3.28 0.60 -24.96
N GLU A 148 -3.82 0.34 -26.14
CA GLU A 148 -4.76 1.24 -26.81
C GLU A 148 -6.03 1.51 -25.99
N VAL A 149 -6.60 0.45 -25.37
CA VAL A 149 -7.77 0.61 -24.48
C VAL A 149 -7.41 1.40 -23.24
N THR A 150 -6.25 1.13 -22.65
CA THR A 150 -5.74 1.84 -21.46
C THR A 150 -5.57 3.34 -21.77
N GLU A 151 -5.00 3.68 -22.91
CA GLU A 151 -4.82 5.07 -23.34
C GLU A 151 -6.16 5.80 -23.53
N ARG A 152 -7.16 5.13 -24.09
CA ARG A 152 -8.52 5.69 -24.21
C ARG A 152 -9.15 5.96 -22.85
N ALA A 153 -8.97 5.06 -21.89
CA ALA A 153 -9.44 5.27 -20.52
C ALA A 153 -8.71 6.46 -19.85
N MET A 154 -7.40 6.59 -20.04
CA MET A 154 -6.62 7.74 -19.53
C MET A 154 -7.05 9.08 -20.14
N ARG A 155 -7.58 9.11 -21.37
CA ARG A 155 -8.18 10.30 -21.98
C ARG A 155 -9.61 10.57 -21.50
N GLY A 156 -10.17 9.74 -20.61
CA GLY A 156 -11.53 9.88 -20.09
C GLY A 156 -12.64 9.45 -21.06
N GLU A 157 -12.30 8.68 -22.11
CA GLU A 157 -13.26 8.15 -23.08
C GLU A 157 -14.04 6.95 -22.51
N LEU A 158 -13.48 6.27 -21.53
CA LEU A 158 -14.05 5.08 -20.89
C LEU A 158 -14.01 5.27 -19.37
N ASP A 159 -15.09 4.88 -18.70
CA ASP A 159 -15.05 4.69 -17.25
C ASP A 159 -14.28 3.40 -16.87
N PHE A 160 -14.10 3.17 -15.56
CA PHE A 160 -13.35 2.00 -15.06
C PHE A 160 -13.96 0.69 -15.57
N THR A 161 -15.27 0.51 -15.45
CA THR A 161 -15.98 -0.71 -15.85
C THR A 161 -15.90 -0.94 -17.37
N GLN A 162 -16.12 0.11 -18.15
CA GLN A 162 -15.99 0.06 -19.62
C GLN A 162 -14.55 -0.28 -20.04
N SER A 163 -13.56 0.32 -19.39
CA SER A 163 -12.15 0.02 -19.63
C SER A 163 -11.80 -1.42 -19.30
N LEU A 164 -12.27 -1.95 -18.15
CA LEU A 164 -12.05 -3.33 -17.78
C LEU A 164 -12.63 -4.29 -18.82
N HIS A 165 -13.92 -4.13 -19.16
CA HIS A 165 -14.57 -4.99 -20.15
C HIS A 165 -13.87 -4.92 -21.51
N ALA A 166 -13.50 -3.73 -21.98
CA ALA A 166 -12.81 -3.57 -23.25
C ALA A 166 -11.42 -4.24 -23.25
N ARG A 167 -10.65 -4.17 -22.16
CA ARG A 167 -9.36 -4.86 -22.03
C ARG A 167 -9.54 -6.38 -21.95
N VAL A 168 -10.51 -6.85 -21.17
CA VAL A 168 -10.79 -8.29 -21.06
C VAL A 168 -11.27 -8.88 -22.40
N ALA A 169 -12.06 -8.13 -23.18
CA ALA A 169 -12.47 -8.57 -24.51
C ALA A 169 -11.30 -8.82 -25.47
N THR A 170 -10.16 -8.12 -25.30
CA THR A 170 -8.95 -8.40 -26.11
C THR A 170 -8.35 -9.77 -25.85
N LEU A 171 -8.68 -10.39 -24.71
CA LEU A 171 -8.18 -11.70 -24.31
C LEU A 171 -9.08 -12.86 -24.79
N GLU A 172 -10.17 -12.58 -25.51
CA GLU A 172 -11.11 -13.60 -26.01
C GLU A 172 -10.39 -14.64 -26.87
N GLY A 173 -10.72 -15.92 -26.62
CA GLY A 173 -10.20 -17.07 -27.37
C GLY A 173 -8.78 -17.52 -26.96
N LEU A 174 -8.12 -16.82 -26.03
CA LEU A 174 -6.82 -17.27 -25.52
C LEU A 174 -6.98 -18.54 -24.67
N PRO A 175 -6.04 -19.49 -24.77
CA PRO A 175 -6.09 -20.67 -23.93
C PRO A 175 -5.97 -20.31 -22.45
N SER A 176 -6.71 -20.97 -21.57
CA SER A 176 -6.68 -20.70 -20.12
C SER A 176 -5.28 -20.86 -19.50
N SER A 177 -4.36 -21.56 -20.15
CA SER A 177 -2.96 -21.70 -19.73
C SER A 177 -2.18 -20.37 -19.65
N VAL A 178 -2.67 -19.30 -20.30
CA VAL A 178 -2.08 -17.96 -20.14
C VAL A 178 -2.22 -17.46 -18.69
N ILE A 179 -3.24 -17.93 -17.97
CA ILE A 179 -3.43 -17.63 -16.53
C ILE A 179 -2.30 -18.25 -15.72
N ASP A 180 -1.95 -19.50 -15.96
CA ASP A 180 -0.87 -20.20 -15.26
C ASP A 180 0.47 -19.46 -15.47
N ALA A 181 0.73 -19.03 -16.72
CA ALA A 181 1.91 -18.24 -17.03
C ALA A 181 1.93 -16.88 -16.31
N ALA A 182 0.78 -16.23 -16.20
CA ALA A 182 0.68 -14.99 -15.43
C ALA A 182 0.90 -15.22 -13.92
N VAL A 183 0.32 -16.28 -13.34
CA VAL A 183 0.54 -16.67 -11.94
C VAL A 183 2.01 -16.93 -11.63
N ASP A 184 2.73 -17.58 -12.55
CA ASP A 184 4.16 -17.87 -12.40
C ASP A 184 5.02 -16.60 -12.53
N ALA A 185 4.58 -15.61 -13.31
CA ALA A 185 5.27 -14.35 -13.52
C ALA A 185 5.03 -13.30 -12.44
N VAL A 186 3.97 -13.48 -11.61
CA VAL A 186 3.66 -12.55 -10.53
C VAL A 186 4.74 -12.54 -9.46
N THR A 187 5.24 -11.36 -9.16
CA THR A 187 6.23 -11.10 -8.12
C THR A 187 5.61 -10.27 -7.00
N PRO A 188 5.55 -10.79 -5.76
CA PRO A 188 5.13 -9.98 -4.63
C PRO A 188 6.05 -8.76 -4.45
N THR A 189 5.46 -7.61 -4.17
CA THR A 189 6.20 -6.38 -3.85
C THR A 189 7.16 -6.62 -2.70
N GLN A 190 8.33 -6.01 -2.76
CA GLN A 190 9.33 -6.10 -1.70
C GLN A 190 8.69 -5.78 -0.34
N GLY A 191 8.92 -6.64 0.67
CA GLY A 191 8.36 -6.46 2.00
C GLY A 191 6.91 -6.94 2.19
N ALA A 192 6.20 -7.39 1.14
CA ALA A 192 4.81 -7.85 1.26
C ALA A 192 4.65 -8.97 2.31
N GLN A 193 5.50 -10.00 2.24
CA GLN A 193 5.47 -11.11 3.21
C GLN A 193 5.80 -10.64 4.63
N ALA A 194 6.73 -9.67 4.77
CA ALA A 194 7.11 -9.12 6.07
C ALA A 194 5.95 -8.33 6.70
N LEU A 195 5.28 -7.47 5.92
CA LEU A 195 4.12 -6.71 6.37
C LEU A 195 2.96 -7.63 6.79
N ILE A 196 2.59 -8.60 5.94
CA ILE A 196 1.55 -9.59 6.27
C ILE A 196 1.93 -10.37 7.53
N GLY A 197 3.20 -10.80 7.63
CA GLY A 197 3.72 -11.51 8.81
C GLY A 197 3.67 -10.66 10.09
N ALA A 198 3.92 -9.35 10.00
CA ALA A 198 3.82 -8.44 11.13
C ALA A 198 2.38 -8.32 11.65
N PHE A 199 1.38 -8.24 10.75
CA PHE A 199 -0.04 -8.28 11.13
C PHE A 199 -0.43 -9.64 11.72
N ALA A 200 0.00 -10.74 11.11
CA ALA A 200 -0.26 -12.09 11.61
C ALA A 200 0.33 -12.33 13.01
N ALA A 201 1.50 -11.76 13.33
CA ALA A 201 2.11 -11.82 14.65
C ALA A 201 1.27 -11.16 15.75
N GLN A 202 0.40 -10.19 15.37
CA GLN A 202 -0.58 -9.57 16.25
C GLN A 202 -1.95 -10.28 16.24
N ALA A 203 -2.07 -11.40 15.55
CA ALA A 203 -3.34 -12.08 15.24
C ALA A 203 -4.32 -11.20 14.45
N TRP A 204 -3.84 -10.28 13.63
CA TRP A 204 -4.64 -9.41 12.76
C TRP A 204 -4.68 -9.99 11.35
N PRO A 205 -5.87 -10.18 10.76
CA PRO A 205 -5.99 -10.72 9.43
C PRO A 205 -5.54 -9.72 8.36
N ALA A 206 -4.97 -10.26 7.27
CA ALA A 206 -4.62 -9.50 6.07
C ALA A 206 -5.50 -9.97 4.90
N TYR A 207 -6.02 -9.02 4.14
CA TYR A 207 -6.91 -9.20 2.99
C TYR A 207 -6.35 -8.51 1.75
N ALA A 208 -6.80 -8.97 0.59
CA ALA A 208 -6.56 -8.30 -0.68
C ALA A 208 -7.86 -8.08 -1.47
N VAL A 209 -7.95 -6.94 -2.17
CA VAL A 209 -9.06 -6.63 -3.06
C VAL A 209 -8.55 -5.99 -4.36
N SER A 210 -8.96 -6.51 -5.52
CA SER A 210 -8.36 -6.13 -6.80
C SER A 210 -9.41 -5.87 -7.89
N GLY A 211 -9.14 -4.87 -8.72
CA GLY A 211 -9.77 -4.73 -10.04
C GLY A 211 -9.22 -5.70 -11.09
N GLY A 212 -8.19 -6.49 -10.74
CA GLY A 212 -7.66 -7.58 -11.56
C GLY A 212 -8.49 -8.87 -11.42
N PHE A 213 -7.83 -10.05 -11.44
CA PHE A 213 -8.54 -11.31 -11.66
C PHE A 213 -8.32 -12.35 -10.56
N LEU A 214 -9.43 -12.99 -10.19
CA LEU A 214 -9.51 -14.00 -9.13
C LEU A 214 -8.56 -15.18 -9.39
N GLN A 215 -8.48 -15.63 -10.63
CA GLN A 215 -7.66 -16.76 -11.04
C GLN A 215 -6.15 -16.57 -10.76
N VAL A 216 -5.69 -15.31 -10.73
CA VAL A 216 -4.30 -14.98 -10.37
C VAL A 216 -4.18 -14.67 -8.88
N LEU A 217 -5.19 -14.01 -8.30
CA LEU A 217 -5.16 -13.60 -6.90
C LEU A 217 -5.28 -14.80 -5.94
N GLU A 218 -6.08 -15.80 -6.25
CA GLU A 218 -6.31 -16.97 -5.38
C GLU A 218 -5.01 -17.74 -5.08
N PRO A 219 -4.20 -18.16 -6.06
CA PRO A 219 -2.90 -18.80 -5.80
C PRO A 219 -1.92 -17.90 -5.03
N LEU A 220 -1.93 -16.60 -5.33
CA LEU A 220 -1.10 -15.62 -4.64
C LEU A 220 -1.49 -15.48 -3.16
N ALA A 221 -2.79 -15.39 -2.88
CA ALA A 221 -3.33 -15.29 -1.54
C ALA A 221 -2.93 -16.50 -0.67
N GLY A 222 -3.00 -17.70 -1.24
CA GLY A 222 -2.54 -18.93 -0.58
C GLY A 222 -1.03 -18.90 -0.26
N ARG A 223 -0.20 -18.42 -1.19
CA ARG A 223 1.26 -18.30 -0.99
C ARG A 223 1.63 -17.29 0.10
N LEU A 224 0.89 -16.17 0.18
CA LEU A 224 1.14 -15.09 1.12
C LEU A 224 0.45 -15.28 2.48
N GLY A 225 -0.47 -16.24 2.61
CA GLY A 225 -1.22 -16.49 3.84
C GLY A 225 -2.27 -15.42 4.13
N LEU A 226 -2.91 -14.87 3.10
CA LEU A 226 -4.02 -13.93 3.26
C LEU A 226 -5.23 -14.63 3.88
N ALA A 227 -5.94 -13.93 4.75
CA ALA A 227 -7.17 -14.42 5.40
C ALA A 227 -8.37 -14.43 4.45
N GLY A 228 -8.34 -13.62 3.39
CA GLY A 228 -9.35 -13.58 2.35
C GLY A 228 -8.98 -12.60 1.24
N PHE A 229 -9.71 -12.70 0.13
CA PHE A 229 -9.47 -11.90 -1.05
C PHE A 229 -10.75 -11.72 -1.88
N HIS A 230 -10.73 -10.73 -2.77
CA HIS A 230 -11.82 -10.49 -3.73
C HIS A 230 -11.27 -9.82 -5.00
N ALA A 231 -11.72 -10.29 -6.17
CA ALA A 231 -11.34 -9.74 -7.46
C ALA A 231 -12.41 -10.09 -8.52
N ASN A 232 -12.26 -9.58 -9.76
CA ASN A 232 -13.12 -9.97 -10.86
C ASN A 232 -12.87 -11.42 -11.28
N ASP A 233 -13.91 -12.11 -11.68
CA ASP A 233 -13.85 -13.52 -12.10
C ASP A 233 -13.84 -13.60 -13.63
N LEU A 234 -12.75 -14.08 -14.23
CA LEU A 234 -12.65 -14.29 -15.68
C LEU A 234 -13.51 -15.47 -16.12
N THR A 235 -14.39 -15.24 -17.08
CA THR A 235 -15.15 -16.33 -17.66
C THR A 235 -14.28 -17.22 -18.52
N ILE A 236 -14.23 -18.51 -18.20
CA ILE A 236 -13.51 -19.53 -18.95
C ILE A 236 -14.54 -20.50 -19.56
N ALA A 237 -14.50 -20.68 -20.88
CA ALA A 237 -15.35 -21.59 -21.62
C ALA A 237 -14.49 -22.52 -22.50
N GLU A 238 -14.74 -23.81 -22.44
CA GLU A 238 -14.05 -24.83 -23.27
C GLU A 238 -12.51 -24.74 -23.23
N GLY A 239 -11.95 -24.32 -22.07
CA GLY A 239 -10.50 -24.17 -21.88
C GLY A 239 -9.88 -22.89 -22.47
N ALA A 240 -10.71 -21.93 -22.87
CA ALA A 240 -10.30 -20.62 -23.34
C ALA A 240 -10.98 -19.48 -22.56
N LEU A 241 -10.37 -18.30 -22.57
CA LEU A 241 -10.95 -17.09 -22.03
C LEU A 241 -12.13 -16.64 -22.90
N ALA A 242 -13.27 -16.35 -22.31
CA ALA A 242 -14.46 -15.92 -23.05
C ALA A 242 -14.47 -14.40 -23.37
N GLY A 243 -13.43 -13.66 -22.95
CA GLY A 243 -13.39 -12.20 -23.14
C GLY A 243 -14.34 -11.42 -22.22
N THR A 244 -14.85 -12.03 -21.15
CA THR A 244 -15.80 -11.44 -20.21
C THR A 244 -15.42 -11.77 -18.77
N VAL A 245 -16.00 -11.01 -17.82
CA VAL A 245 -15.95 -11.31 -16.39
C VAL A 245 -17.35 -11.68 -15.89
N GLU A 246 -17.42 -12.50 -14.85
CA GLU A 246 -18.67 -12.90 -14.21
C GLU A 246 -19.01 -11.95 -13.05
N GLY A 247 -20.29 -11.69 -12.85
CA GLY A 247 -20.80 -10.91 -11.73
C GLY A 247 -20.58 -9.40 -11.86
N ALA A 248 -20.59 -8.73 -10.72
CA ALA A 248 -20.35 -7.29 -10.64
C ALA A 248 -18.85 -6.98 -10.68
N VAL A 249 -18.48 -5.92 -11.40
CA VAL A 249 -17.10 -5.47 -11.47
C VAL A 249 -16.63 -4.95 -10.12
N VAL A 250 -15.42 -5.34 -9.72
CA VAL A 250 -14.74 -4.83 -8.53
C VAL A 250 -14.13 -3.47 -8.87
N ASP A 251 -14.94 -2.44 -8.71
CA ASP A 251 -14.59 -1.06 -8.90
C ASP A 251 -14.21 -0.38 -7.55
N ARG A 252 -14.07 0.93 -7.57
CA ARG A 252 -13.76 1.78 -6.42
C ARG A 252 -14.74 1.59 -5.26
N ALA A 253 -16.05 1.54 -5.56
CA ALA A 253 -17.09 1.35 -4.55
C ALA A 253 -17.05 -0.06 -3.97
N ALA A 254 -16.88 -1.08 -4.82
CA ALA A 254 -16.77 -2.47 -4.40
C ALA A 254 -15.56 -2.72 -3.48
N LYS A 255 -14.42 -2.03 -3.68
CA LYS A 255 -13.26 -2.12 -2.77
C LYS A 255 -13.61 -1.61 -1.37
N LYS A 256 -14.30 -0.48 -1.26
CA LYS A 256 -14.79 0.03 0.03
C LYS A 256 -15.82 -0.91 0.66
N ASP A 257 -16.76 -1.41 -0.12
CA ASP A 257 -17.78 -2.33 0.39
C ASP A 257 -17.15 -3.63 0.93
N TYR A 258 -16.08 -4.11 0.28
CA TYR A 258 -15.31 -5.24 0.78
C TYR A 258 -14.64 -4.94 2.12
N LEU A 259 -14.05 -3.75 2.31
CA LEU A 259 -13.52 -3.30 3.60
C LEU A 259 -14.61 -3.36 4.68
N LEU A 260 -15.77 -2.75 4.41
CA LEU A 260 -16.87 -2.68 5.37
C LEU A 260 -17.42 -4.07 5.72
N ALA A 261 -17.50 -4.96 4.73
CA ALA A 261 -17.92 -6.35 4.94
C ALA A 261 -16.94 -7.11 5.85
N ARG A 262 -15.61 -6.94 5.66
CA ARG A 262 -14.59 -7.53 6.55
C ARG A 262 -14.67 -6.97 7.97
N CYS A 263 -14.89 -5.66 8.10
CA CYS A 263 -15.14 -5.06 9.41
C CYS A 263 -16.34 -5.71 10.11
N ALA A 264 -17.46 -5.82 9.44
CA ALA A 264 -18.68 -6.41 10.00
C ALA A 264 -18.47 -7.88 10.42
N GLU A 265 -17.77 -8.68 9.60
CA GLU A 265 -17.48 -10.08 9.90
C GLU A 265 -16.64 -10.28 11.16
N HIS A 266 -15.66 -9.39 11.39
CA HIS A 266 -14.73 -9.49 12.52
C HIS A 266 -15.09 -8.61 13.71
N GLY A 267 -16.22 -7.88 13.67
CA GLY A 267 -16.61 -6.94 14.71
C GLY A 267 -15.68 -5.75 14.85
N LEU A 268 -14.97 -5.39 13.76
CA LEU A 268 -14.08 -4.25 13.70
C LEU A 268 -14.82 -3.00 13.26
N GLN A 269 -14.27 -1.83 13.62
CA GLN A 269 -14.64 -0.56 13.02
C GLN A 269 -13.68 -0.24 11.88
N PRO A 270 -14.09 0.53 10.85
CA PRO A 270 -13.18 0.95 9.77
C PRO A 270 -11.91 1.64 10.28
N GLN A 271 -11.99 2.35 11.41
CA GLN A 271 -10.84 3.00 12.08
C GLN A 271 -9.78 2.02 12.59
N GLN A 272 -10.07 0.73 12.60
CA GLN A 272 -9.13 -0.33 12.97
C GLN A 272 -8.49 -1.02 11.75
N VAL A 273 -8.77 -0.51 10.54
CA VAL A 273 -8.21 -1.05 9.29
C VAL A 273 -7.08 -0.17 8.79
N VAL A 274 -6.00 -0.80 8.35
CA VAL A 274 -4.98 -0.18 7.51
C VAL A 274 -5.28 -0.57 6.07
N ALA A 275 -5.53 0.42 5.20
CA ALA A 275 -5.82 0.19 3.80
C ALA A 275 -4.70 0.76 2.92
N ILE A 276 -4.19 -0.03 1.97
CA ILE A 276 -3.07 0.34 1.10
C ILE A 276 -3.48 0.25 -0.36
N GLY A 277 -3.18 1.28 -1.14
CA GLY A 277 -3.40 1.31 -2.59
C GLY A 277 -2.49 2.28 -3.30
N ASP A 278 -2.52 2.28 -4.64
CA ASP A 278 -1.69 3.12 -5.50
C ASP A 278 -2.49 4.06 -6.41
N GLY A 279 -3.79 3.81 -6.60
CA GLY A 279 -4.59 4.46 -7.62
C GLY A 279 -5.86 5.15 -7.15
N ALA A 280 -6.50 5.87 -8.07
CA ALA A 280 -7.78 6.53 -7.82
C ALA A 280 -8.93 5.54 -7.52
N ASN A 281 -8.80 4.29 -7.97
CA ASN A 281 -9.73 3.20 -7.68
C ASN A 281 -9.66 2.72 -6.22
N ASP A 282 -8.66 3.15 -5.45
CA ASP A 282 -8.48 2.80 -4.02
C ASP A 282 -8.98 3.89 -3.09
N LEU A 283 -9.27 5.08 -3.62
CA LEU A 283 -9.52 6.27 -2.84
C LEU A 283 -10.62 6.08 -1.77
N ASP A 284 -11.75 5.46 -2.13
CA ASP A 284 -12.85 5.25 -1.18
C ASP A 284 -12.52 4.22 -0.10
N MET A 285 -11.71 3.22 -0.42
CA MET A 285 -11.20 2.23 0.52
C MET A 285 -10.18 2.87 1.48
N VAL A 286 -9.22 3.59 0.93
CA VAL A 286 -8.15 4.25 1.69
C VAL A 286 -8.70 5.32 2.63
N THR A 287 -9.64 6.16 2.16
CA THR A 287 -10.25 7.20 2.99
C THR A 287 -11.25 6.67 4.02
N ALA A 288 -11.78 5.47 3.84
CA ALA A 288 -12.68 4.84 4.82
C ALA A 288 -11.94 4.16 5.97
N ALA A 289 -10.67 3.83 5.79
CA ALA A 289 -9.84 3.15 6.79
C ALA A 289 -9.42 4.09 7.93
N GLY A 290 -8.90 3.51 9.03
CA GLY A 290 -8.31 4.28 10.12
C GLY A 290 -6.91 4.77 9.79
N VAL A 291 -6.18 4.04 8.94
CA VAL A 291 -4.92 4.47 8.34
C VAL A 291 -4.97 4.17 6.85
N GLY A 292 -5.09 5.20 6.06
CA GLY A 292 -5.00 5.13 4.62
C GLY A 292 -3.56 5.34 4.13
N VAL A 293 -3.06 4.41 3.31
CA VAL A 293 -1.69 4.43 2.80
C VAL A 293 -1.68 4.55 1.28
N ALA A 294 -1.06 5.60 0.79
CA ALA A 294 -0.72 5.80 -0.62
C ALA A 294 0.68 5.21 -0.87
N PHE A 295 0.74 4.09 -1.59
CA PHE A 295 1.97 3.34 -1.86
C PHE A 295 2.44 3.55 -3.29
N CYS A 296 3.54 4.28 -3.48
CA CYS A 296 4.04 4.69 -4.81
C CYS A 296 2.92 5.26 -5.70
N ALA A 297 1.99 6.00 -5.09
CA ALA A 297 0.67 6.28 -5.62
C ALA A 297 0.64 7.50 -6.53
N LYS A 298 -0.43 7.55 -7.34
CA LYS A 298 -0.77 8.71 -8.16
C LYS A 298 -1.23 9.88 -7.29
N PRO A 299 -1.08 11.15 -7.75
CA PRO A 299 -1.37 12.34 -6.95
C PRO A 299 -2.74 12.36 -6.29
N ALA A 300 -3.78 11.91 -6.98
CA ALA A 300 -5.15 11.90 -6.46
C ALA A 300 -5.31 11.08 -5.15
N LEU A 301 -4.51 10.03 -4.96
CA LEU A 301 -4.53 9.24 -3.74
C LEU A 301 -3.58 9.81 -2.68
N THR A 302 -2.40 10.32 -3.08
CA THR A 302 -1.43 10.91 -2.14
C THR A 302 -1.97 12.12 -1.38
N GLU A 303 -2.89 12.87 -1.98
CA GLU A 303 -3.53 14.04 -1.37
C GLU A 303 -4.55 13.67 -0.28
N GLN A 304 -4.98 12.42 -0.20
CA GLN A 304 -6.08 11.98 0.66
C GLN A 304 -5.65 10.89 1.67
N ALA A 305 -4.43 10.40 1.56
CA ALA A 305 -3.93 9.33 2.42
C ALA A 305 -3.25 9.90 3.69
N ASP A 306 -3.33 9.13 4.78
CA ASP A 306 -2.65 9.47 6.04
C ASP A 306 -1.14 9.25 5.94
N LEU A 307 -0.71 8.23 5.19
CA LEU A 307 0.70 7.90 4.95
C LEU A 307 1.00 7.86 3.45
N VAL A 308 2.10 8.48 3.05
CA VAL A 308 2.60 8.46 1.67
C VAL A 308 3.95 7.77 1.63
N ILE A 309 4.00 6.58 1.07
CA ILE A 309 5.21 5.79 0.88
C ILE A 309 5.65 5.93 -0.58
N ARG A 310 6.80 6.52 -0.80
CA ARG A 310 7.33 6.83 -2.15
C ARG A 310 8.31 5.80 -2.67
N HIS A 311 8.87 4.97 -1.80
CA HIS A 311 9.79 3.91 -2.16
C HIS A 311 9.08 2.55 -2.19
N ARG A 312 9.40 1.73 -3.20
CA ARG A 312 8.70 0.48 -3.47
C ARG A 312 9.12 -0.65 -2.51
N SER A 313 8.80 -0.45 -1.24
CA SER A 313 8.94 -1.49 -0.21
C SER A 313 7.82 -1.37 0.83
N LEU A 314 7.03 -2.42 0.99
CA LEU A 314 5.98 -2.51 2.01
C LEU A 314 6.55 -2.65 3.44
N GLU A 315 7.87 -2.90 3.60
CA GLU A 315 8.53 -2.82 4.90
C GLU A 315 8.46 -1.42 5.51
N LEU A 316 8.45 -0.37 4.65
CA LEU A 316 8.31 1.00 5.11
C LEU A 316 6.94 1.27 5.73
N VAL A 317 5.89 0.59 5.25
CA VAL A 317 4.56 0.66 5.88
C VAL A 317 4.61 0.05 7.27
N ALA A 318 5.19 -1.15 7.42
CA ALA A 318 5.35 -1.80 8.73
C ALA A 318 6.14 -0.89 9.69
N LEU A 319 7.24 -0.30 9.22
CA LEU A 319 8.07 0.60 10.00
C LEU A 319 7.30 1.86 10.43
N ALA A 320 6.56 2.51 9.53
CA ALA A 320 5.73 3.68 9.82
C ALA A 320 4.62 3.36 10.84
N LEU A 321 4.06 2.16 10.79
CA LEU A 321 3.07 1.67 11.75
C LEU A 321 3.70 1.26 13.10
N GLY A 322 5.01 1.04 13.15
CA GLY A 322 5.70 0.56 14.33
C GLY A 322 5.50 -0.93 14.63
N LEU A 323 5.37 -1.72 13.57
CA LEU A 323 5.20 -3.17 13.59
C LEU A 323 6.53 -3.89 13.35
#